data_8477baf0e32df6a9e011628c29835f42
#
_entry.id   8477baf0e32df6a9e011628c29835f42
#
_cell.length_a   1.000
_cell.length_b   1.000
_cell.length_c   1.000
_cell.angle_alpha   90.00
_cell.angle_beta   90.00
_cell.angle_gamma   90.00
#
_symmetry.space_group_name_H-M   'P 1'
#
loop_
_entity.id
_entity.type
_entity.pdbx_description
1 polymer ?
#
loop_
_entity_poly.entity_id
_entity_poly.type
_entity_poly.pdbx_seq_one_letter_code
_entity_poly.pdbx_strand_id
1 'polypeptide(L)'
;PSADGRLSLEQIKECYFNHWNDHSHEHTVQPGMVYLSCPAENGLIYSKAELTGISEFCHQHGLYLFVDGARLGYGLQSDGCDFTIADLARLCDAFYIGGTKVGALFGEAVVFKGEEMHRSFRYAIKQHGGMLAKGRLLGIQFEQLMKGGEDCLYFKLARHANSLAARIRTAFEKKGIRMWIPSQTNMQFPILTKEQQEILGKKYVPELWGRYDNGRDVVRFCTSWATTQQSMDTLCSLLKEYK
;
A
#
# COMPACT_ATOMS: atom_id res chain seq x y z
N PRO A 1 1.15 2.72 18.71
CA PRO A 1 1.09 3.29 17.37
C PRO A 1 2.50 3.40 16.80
N SER A 2 2.69 3.03 15.53
CA SER A 2 3.97 3.18 14.85
C SER A 2 4.25 4.66 14.54
N ALA A 3 5.51 5.10 14.71
CA ALA A 3 5.90 6.47 14.44
C ALA A 3 5.82 6.84 12.94
N ASP A 4 6.02 5.86 12.07
CA ASP A 4 6.03 6.03 10.61
C ASP A 4 4.89 5.30 9.89
N GLY A 5 3.92 4.73 10.63
CA GLY A 5 2.77 4.03 10.08
C GLY A 5 3.06 2.59 9.62
N ARG A 6 4.29 2.09 9.75
CA ARG A 6 4.64 0.69 9.51
C ARG A 6 4.73 -0.06 10.83
N LEU A 7 4.33 -1.30 10.85
CA LEU A 7 4.48 -2.17 12.02
C LEU A 7 5.92 -2.69 12.08
N SER A 8 6.65 -2.41 13.16
CA SER A 8 8.02 -2.90 13.32
C SER A 8 8.07 -4.30 13.95
N LEU A 9 9.18 -5.01 13.76
CA LEU A 9 9.43 -6.30 14.38
C LEU A 9 9.39 -6.21 15.92
N GLU A 10 9.90 -5.11 16.48
CA GLU A 10 9.90 -4.86 17.93
C GLU A 10 8.48 -4.75 18.46
N GLN A 11 7.58 -4.04 17.78
CA GLN A 11 6.18 -3.92 18.16
C GLN A 11 5.43 -5.26 18.06
N ILE A 12 5.76 -6.09 17.07
CA ILE A 12 5.21 -7.44 16.93
C ILE A 12 5.66 -8.31 18.11
N LYS A 13 6.95 -8.28 18.44
CA LYS A 13 7.52 -9.00 19.60
C LYS A 13 6.89 -8.55 20.91
N GLU A 14 6.78 -7.24 21.09
CA GLU A 14 6.15 -6.67 22.30
C GLU A 14 4.71 -7.17 22.46
N CYS A 15 3.90 -7.10 21.39
CA CYS A 15 2.53 -7.58 21.41
C CYS A 15 2.45 -9.09 21.73
N TYR A 16 3.30 -9.89 21.08
CA TYR A 16 3.35 -11.33 21.29
C TYR A 16 3.75 -11.71 22.71
N PHE A 17 4.86 -11.17 23.19
CA PHE A 17 5.37 -11.51 24.53
C PHE A 17 4.53 -10.91 25.66
N ASN A 18 3.93 -9.74 25.48
CA ASN A 18 2.98 -9.19 26.45
C ASN A 18 1.78 -10.13 26.66
N HIS A 19 1.28 -10.77 25.58
CA HIS A 19 0.23 -11.76 25.70
C HIS A 19 0.72 -13.02 26.44
N TRP A 20 1.79 -13.65 25.96
CA TRP A 20 2.22 -14.95 26.48
C TRP A 20 2.86 -14.90 27.89
N ASN A 21 3.40 -13.74 28.31
CA ASN A 21 3.96 -13.52 29.63
C ASN A 21 2.91 -13.09 30.65
N ASP A 22 1.70 -12.79 30.24
CA ASP A 22 0.59 -12.48 31.16
C ASP A 22 0.01 -13.77 31.71
N HIS A 23 -0.01 -13.90 33.06
CA HIS A 23 -0.61 -15.04 33.73
C HIS A 23 -2.11 -15.20 33.47
N SER A 24 -2.76 -14.14 32.96
CA SER A 24 -4.18 -14.09 32.62
C SER A 24 -4.43 -14.05 31.11
N HIS A 25 -3.46 -14.46 30.30
CA HIS A 25 -3.55 -14.36 28.84
C HIS A 25 -4.77 -15.06 28.23
N GLU A 26 -5.30 -16.09 28.89
CA GLU A 26 -6.52 -16.81 28.47
C GLU A 26 -7.77 -15.91 28.44
N HIS A 27 -7.76 -14.77 29.15
CA HIS A 27 -8.83 -13.77 29.13
C HIS A 27 -8.67 -12.71 28.01
N THR A 28 -7.62 -12.78 27.22
CA THR A 28 -7.33 -11.82 26.14
C THR A 28 -7.31 -12.51 24.79
N VAL A 29 -7.40 -11.73 23.71
CA VAL A 29 -7.32 -12.28 22.35
C VAL A 29 -5.91 -12.77 22.08
N GLN A 30 -5.79 -14.06 21.72
CA GLN A 30 -4.52 -14.67 21.37
C GLN A 30 -4.02 -14.14 20.02
N PRO A 31 -2.77 -13.67 19.93
CA PRO A 31 -2.15 -13.35 18.65
C PRO A 31 -2.06 -14.58 17.74
N GLY A 32 -2.60 -14.51 16.54
CA GLY A 32 -2.58 -15.62 15.58
C GLY A 32 -2.05 -15.21 14.22
N MET A 33 -2.03 -13.91 13.91
CA MET A 33 -1.62 -13.42 12.60
C MET A 33 -1.02 -12.01 12.72
N VAL A 34 0.02 -11.76 11.95
CA VAL A 34 0.53 -10.42 11.66
C VAL A 34 -0.03 -9.98 10.31
N TYR A 35 -0.71 -8.84 10.31
CA TYR A 35 -1.30 -8.22 9.12
C TYR A 35 -0.53 -6.95 8.77
N LEU A 36 0.06 -6.89 7.59
CA LEU A 36 0.83 -5.74 7.11
C LEU A 36 0.20 -5.16 5.85
N SER A 37 0.14 -3.84 5.74
CA SER A 37 -0.10 -3.17 4.45
C SER A 37 1.23 -2.90 3.74
N CYS A 38 1.36 -3.34 2.49
CA CYS A 38 2.56 -3.12 1.69
C CYS A 38 2.20 -2.63 0.26
N PRO A 39 2.51 -1.36 -0.07
CA PRO A 39 3.04 -0.30 0.79
C PRO A 39 2.10 0.09 1.93
N ALA A 40 2.64 0.67 2.99
CA ALA A 40 1.85 1.21 4.08
C ALA A 40 0.92 2.35 3.59
N GLU A 41 -0.09 2.69 4.38
CA GLU A 41 -1.12 3.69 4.04
C GLU A 41 -0.56 5.07 3.68
N ASN A 42 0.62 5.40 4.19
CA ASN A 42 1.35 6.65 3.92
C ASN A 42 2.37 6.52 2.77
N GLY A 43 2.37 5.40 2.06
CA GLY A 43 3.24 5.15 0.91
C GLY A 43 4.66 4.72 1.24
N LEU A 44 5.00 4.46 2.49
CA LEU A 44 6.27 3.83 2.84
C LEU A 44 6.23 2.34 2.52
N ILE A 45 7.40 1.81 2.16
CA ILE A 45 7.60 0.38 1.89
C ILE A 45 8.47 -0.25 2.97
N TYR A 46 8.29 -1.53 3.18
CA TYR A 46 9.22 -2.35 3.95
C TYR A 46 10.44 -2.68 3.09
N SER A 47 11.60 -2.80 3.68
CA SER A 47 12.75 -3.43 3.04
C SER A 47 12.59 -4.96 3.06
N LYS A 48 13.34 -5.66 2.19
CA LYS A 48 13.40 -7.12 2.19
C LYS A 48 13.89 -7.66 3.54
N ALA A 49 14.84 -6.98 4.16
CA ALA A 49 15.36 -7.36 5.48
C ALA A 49 14.31 -7.25 6.58
N GLU A 50 13.51 -6.16 6.62
CA GLU A 50 12.40 -6.00 7.56
C GLU A 50 11.36 -7.10 7.38
N LEU A 51 10.93 -7.37 6.14
CA LEU A 51 9.97 -8.43 5.85
C LEU A 51 10.50 -9.83 6.22
N THR A 52 11.79 -10.07 5.98
CA THR A 52 12.42 -11.36 6.35
C THR A 52 12.41 -11.54 7.86
N GLY A 53 12.84 -10.55 8.63
CA GLY A 53 12.84 -10.63 10.09
C GLY A 53 11.43 -10.82 10.68
N ILE A 54 10.42 -10.15 10.12
CA ILE A 54 9.01 -10.34 10.53
C ILE A 54 8.54 -11.76 10.19
N SER A 55 8.83 -12.23 8.97
CA SER A 55 8.47 -13.59 8.52
C SER A 55 9.07 -14.67 9.42
N GLU A 56 10.36 -14.57 9.69
CA GLU A 56 11.08 -15.53 10.57
C GLU A 56 10.48 -15.55 11.96
N PHE A 57 10.22 -14.39 12.54
CA PHE A 57 9.58 -14.30 13.86
C PHE A 57 8.18 -14.93 13.86
N CYS A 58 7.36 -14.61 12.86
CA CYS A 58 6.02 -15.17 12.73
C CYS A 58 6.06 -16.71 12.68
N HIS A 59 6.87 -17.28 11.79
CA HIS A 59 6.94 -18.72 11.62
C HIS A 59 7.55 -19.43 12.83
N GLN A 60 8.53 -18.84 13.51
CA GLN A 60 9.10 -19.38 14.76
C GLN A 60 8.08 -19.45 15.91
N HIS A 61 7.08 -18.56 15.89
CA HIS A 61 6.10 -18.45 16.97
C HIS A 61 4.69 -18.92 16.57
N GLY A 62 4.55 -19.60 15.43
CA GLY A 62 3.28 -20.14 14.96
C GLY A 62 2.26 -19.07 14.54
N LEU A 63 2.71 -17.87 14.21
CA LEU A 63 1.88 -16.80 13.66
C LEU A 63 1.84 -16.88 12.14
N TYR A 64 0.70 -16.57 11.56
CA TYR A 64 0.59 -16.33 10.12
C TYR A 64 1.06 -14.92 9.77
N LEU A 65 1.69 -14.77 8.59
CA LEU A 65 2.01 -13.46 8.01
C LEU A 65 1.13 -13.22 6.78
N PHE A 66 0.23 -12.23 6.89
CA PHE A 66 -0.62 -11.79 5.80
C PHE A 66 -0.22 -10.39 5.33
N VAL A 67 -0.10 -10.19 4.01
CA VAL A 67 0.20 -8.88 3.43
C VAL A 67 -0.95 -8.36 2.58
N ASP A 68 -1.50 -7.22 3.03
CA ASP A 68 -2.44 -6.40 2.27
C ASP A 68 -1.68 -5.70 1.14
N GLY A 69 -1.90 -6.16 -0.08
CA GLY A 69 -1.29 -5.63 -1.29
C GLY A 69 -2.22 -4.74 -2.11
N ALA A 70 -3.16 -3.99 -1.49
CA ALA A 70 -4.09 -3.13 -2.21
C ALA A 70 -3.41 -2.15 -3.18
N ARG A 71 -2.17 -1.77 -2.88
CA ARG A 71 -1.31 -0.91 -3.72
C ARG A 71 0.04 -1.57 -4.04
N LEU A 72 0.07 -2.90 -4.05
CA LEU A 72 1.32 -3.68 -4.18
C LEU A 72 2.13 -3.29 -5.42
N GLY A 73 1.46 -3.09 -6.56
CA GLY A 73 2.14 -2.68 -7.79
C GLY A 73 2.94 -1.38 -7.62
N TYR A 74 2.37 -0.41 -6.94
CA TYR A 74 3.07 0.87 -6.68
C TYR A 74 4.28 0.68 -5.74
N GLY A 75 4.16 -0.18 -4.74
CA GLY A 75 5.29 -0.54 -3.87
C GLY A 75 6.41 -1.24 -4.62
N LEU A 76 6.08 -2.31 -5.34
CA LEU A 76 7.06 -3.10 -6.12
C LEU A 76 7.76 -2.31 -7.23
N GLN A 77 7.14 -1.23 -7.72
CA GLN A 77 7.69 -0.36 -8.77
C GLN A 77 8.14 1.00 -8.23
N SER A 78 8.38 1.11 -6.93
CA SER A 78 9.03 2.27 -6.32
C SER A 78 10.55 2.13 -6.37
N ASP A 79 11.26 3.26 -6.48
CA ASP A 79 12.73 3.28 -6.58
C ASP A 79 13.43 2.69 -5.34
N GLY A 80 12.76 2.65 -4.18
CA GLY A 80 13.30 2.12 -2.94
C GLY A 80 12.95 0.65 -2.66
N CYS A 81 12.25 -0.04 -3.57
CA CYS A 81 11.89 -1.45 -3.38
C CYS A 81 13.08 -2.37 -3.69
N ASP A 82 13.46 -3.19 -2.71
CA ASP A 82 14.56 -4.14 -2.79
C ASP A 82 14.09 -5.62 -2.81
N PHE A 83 12.80 -5.86 -3.03
CA PHE A 83 12.21 -7.21 -3.12
C PHE A 83 11.27 -7.33 -4.31
N THR A 84 11.03 -8.56 -4.71
CA THR A 84 10.12 -8.94 -5.81
C THR A 84 8.82 -9.55 -5.28
N ILE A 85 7.82 -9.68 -6.16
CA ILE A 85 6.60 -10.43 -5.83
C ILE A 85 6.89 -11.89 -5.47
N ALA A 86 7.93 -12.49 -6.06
CA ALA A 86 8.38 -13.84 -5.74
C ALA A 86 9.03 -13.91 -4.35
N ASP A 87 9.72 -12.87 -3.91
CA ASP A 87 10.23 -12.77 -2.54
C ASP A 87 9.07 -12.70 -1.55
N LEU A 88 8.06 -11.88 -1.83
CA LEU A 88 6.88 -11.76 -1.00
C LEU A 88 6.15 -13.12 -0.86
N ALA A 89 5.99 -13.85 -1.97
CA ALA A 89 5.38 -15.18 -1.97
C ALA A 89 6.16 -16.22 -1.14
N ARG A 90 7.48 -16.05 -0.98
CA ARG A 90 8.29 -16.90 -0.11
C ARG A 90 8.16 -16.53 1.38
N LEU A 91 8.03 -15.24 1.66
CA LEU A 91 8.03 -14.73 3.03
C LEU A 91 6.66 -14.80 3.70
N CYS A 92 5.57 -14.60 2.94
CA CYS A 92 4.22 -14.53 3.50
C CYS A 92 3.49 -15.87 3.42
N ASP A 93 2.54 -16.10 4.31
CA ASP A 93 1.61 -17.23 4.22
C ASP A 93 0.49 -16.95 3.22
N ALA A 94 0.03 -15.71 3.19
CA ALA A 94 -0.87 -15.23 2.16
C ALA A 94 -0.67 -13.73 1.92
N PHE A 95 -0.98 -13.30 0.71
CA PHE A 95 -1.08 -11.88 0.35
C PHE A 95 -2.05 -11.70 -0.80
N TYR A 96 -2.46 -10.49 -1.06
CA TYR A 96 -3.19 -10.23 -2.29
C TYR A 96 -2.52 -9.17 -3.18
N ILE A 97 -2.74 -9.33 -4.47
CA ILE A 97 -2.31 -8.40 -5.51
C ILE A 97 -3.50 -7.49 -5.79
N GLY A 98 -3.39 -6.24 -5.38
CA GLY A 98 -4.44 -5.24 -5.53
C GLY A 98 -4.72 -4.96 -7.01
N GLY A 99 -5.97 -5.16 -7.44
CA GLY A 99 -6.38 -4.94 -8.82
C GLY A 99 -7.00 -3.58 -9.08
N THR A 100 -7.99 -3.19 -8.27
CA THR A 100 -8.83 -2.00 -8.52
C THR A 100 -8.08 -0.68 -8.57
N LYS A 101 -6.99 -0.55 -7.82
CA LYS A 101 -6.15 0.66 -7.83
C LYS A 101 -5.11 0.67 -8.95
N VAL A 102 -4.85 -0.48 -9.60
CA VAL A 102 -3.77 -0.65 -10.59
C VAL A 102 -4.29 -1.15 -11.94
N GLY A 103 -5.50 -0.77 -12.30
CA GLY A 103 -6.03 -0.95 -13.66
C GLY A 103 -7.09 -2.04 -13.83
N ALA A 104 -7.38 -2.88 -12.83
CA ALA A 104 -8.53 -3.77 -12.88
C ALA A 104 -9.83 -2.98 -12.69
N LEU A 105 -10.90 -3.43 -13.29
CA LEU A 105 -12.24 -2.87 -13.09
C LEU A 105 -12.74 -3.15 -11.66
N PHE A 106 -12.44 -4.34 -11.14
CA PHE A 106 -12.79 -4.79 -9.79
C PHE A 106 -12.02 -6.04 -9.41
N GLY A 107 -11.93 -6.32 -8.11
CA GLY A 107 -11.36 -7.55 -7.56
C GLY A 107 -9.87 -7.47 -7.26
N GLU A 108 -9.44 -8.51 -6.54
CA GLU A 108 -8.09 -8.72 -6.05
C GLU A 108 -7.67 -10.17 -6.34
N ALA A 109 -6.39 -10.43 -6.56
CA ALA A 109 -5.87 -11.78 -6.69
C ALA A 109 -5.20 -12.21 -5.39
N VAL A 110 -5.78 -13.19 -4.69
CA VAL A 110 -5.22 -13.72 -3.44
C VAL A 110 -4.22 -14.83 -3.74
N VAL A 111 -3.05 -14.74 -3.16
CA VAL A 111 -1.96 -15.72 -3.27
C VAL A 111 -1.76 -16.40 -1.93
N PHE A 112 -1.73 -17.72 -1.92
CA PHE A 112 -1.47 -18.54 -0.74
C PHE A 112 -0.16 -19.30 -0.88
N LYS A 113 0.57 -19.46 0.23
CA LYS A 113 1.76 -20.29 0.31
C LYS A 113 1.35 -21.74 0.59
N GLY A 114 1.51 -22.60 -0.41
CA GLY A 114 1.22 -24.03 -0.29
C GLY A 114 -0.26 -24.40 -0.41
N GLU A 115 -0.51 -25.70 -0.63
CA GLU A 115 -1.86 -26.21 -0.91
C GLU A 115 -2.77 -26.28 0.33
N GLU A 116 -2.20 -26.49 1.51
CA GLU A 116 -2.97 -26.66 2.74
C GLU A 116 -3.73 -25.38 3.12
N MET A 117 -3.14 -24.20 2.89
CA MET A 117 -3.75 -22.91 3.18
C MET A 117 -5.02 -22.66 2.37
N HIS A 118 -5.14 -23.21 1.16
CA HIS A 118 -6.29 -22.95 0.29
C HIS A 118 -7.23 -24.14 0.08
N ARG A 119 -6.95 -25.32 0.68
CA ARG A 119 -7.71 -26.56 0.47
C ARG A 119 -9.23 -26.39 0.55
N SER A 120 -9.71 -25.62 1.53
CA SER A 120 -11.15 -25.34 1.73
C SER A 120 -11.56 -23.92 1.34
N PHE A 121 -10.69 -23.15 0.71
CA PHE A 121 -10.93 -21.73 0.43
C PHE A 121 -12.14 -21.50 -0.49
N ARG A 122 -12.37 -22.39 -1.46
CA ARG A 122 -13.56 -22.30 -2.32
C ARG A 122 -14.87 -22.46 -1.54
N TYR A 123 -14.90 -23.28 -0.50
CA TYR A 123 -16.06 -23.38 0.40
C TYR A 123 -16.24 -22.09 1.20
N ALA A 124 -15.17 -21.51 1.70
CA ALA A 124 -15.21 -20.21 2.38
C ALA A 124 -15.73 -19.11 1.44
N ILE A 125 -15.23 -19.01 0.22
CA ILE A 125 -15.72 -18.08 -0.81
C ILE A 125 -17.25 -18.25 -0.98
N LYS A 126 -17.70 -19.50 -1.13
CA LYS A 126 -19.14 -19.80 -1.33
C LYS A 126 -19.97 -19.43 -0.12
N GLN A 127 -19.53 -19.77 1.09
CA GLN A 127 -20.21 -19.44 2.34
C GLN A 127 -20.39 -17.93 2.55
N HIS A 128 -19.41 -17.13 2.13
CA HIS A 128 -19.44 -15.68 2.24
C HIS A 128 -20.05 -14.98 1.01
N GLY A 129 -20.68 -15.73 0.09
CA GLY A 129 -21.36 -15.17 -1.08
C GLY A 129 -20.43 -14.69 -2.19
N GLY A 130 -19.11 -14.93 -2.09
CA GLY A 130 -18.11 -14.45 -3.05
C GLY A 130 -17.94 -15.31 -4.31
N MET A 131 -18.66 -16.45 -4.42
CA MET A 131 -18.56 -17.32 -5.59
C MET A 131 -19.48 -16.86 -6.72
N LEU A 132 -18.93 -16.20 -7.71
CA LEU A 132 -19.63 -15.73 -8.89
C LEU A 132 -19.79 -16.83 -9.93
N ALA A 133 -20.99 -16.92 -10.57
CA ALA A 133 -21.25 -17.85 -11.66
C ALA A 133 -20.33 -17.63 -12.88
N LYS A 134 -19.85 -16.41 -13.06
CA LYS A 134 -18.90 -15.99 -14.11
C LYS A 134 -17.60 -15.46 -13.54
N GLY A 135 -17.05 -16.11 -12.51
CA GLY A 135 -15.82 -15.72 -11.82
C GLY A 135 -14.59 -15.53 -12.72
N ARG A 136 -14.57 -16.18 -13.91
CA ARG A 136 -13.54 -15.95 -14.92
C ARG A 136 -13.39 -14.49 -15.38
N LEU A 137 -14.43 -13.67 -15.23
CA LEU A 137 -14.35 -12.23 -15.56
C LEU A 137 -13.37 -11.49 -14.66
N LEU A 138 -13.19 -11.94 -13.41
CA LEU A 138 -12.13 -11.47 -12.52
C LEU A 138 -10.77 -11.99 -12.99
N GLY A 139 -10.66 -13.31 -13.26
CA GLY A 139 -9.40 -13.93 -13.64
C GLY A 139 -8.81 -13.40 -14.94
N ILE A 140 -9.64 -13.15 -15.95
CA ILE A 140 -9.20 -12.59 -17.25
C ILE A 140 -8.51 -11.23 -17.08
N GLN A 141 -8.99 -10.38 -16.16
CA GLN A 141 -8.35 -9.08 -15.88
C GLN A 141 -6.93 -9.29 -15.38
N PHE A 142 -6.75 -10.18 -14.39
CA PHE A 142 -5.41 -10.47 -13.84
C PHE A 142 -4.52 -11.17 -14.86
N GLU A 143 -5.05 -12.07 -15.68
CA GLU A 143 -4.32 -12.67 -16.79
C GLU A 143 -3.74 -11.60 -17.72
N GLN A 144 -4.55 -10.63 -18.14
CA GLN A 144 -4.10 -9.54 -19.00
C GLN A 144 -3.14 -8.57 -18.30
N LEU A 145 -3.42 -8.23 -17.04
CA LEU A 145 -2.56 -7.32 -16.27
C LEU A 145 -1.17 -7.92 -16.01
N MET A 146 -1.07 -9.22 -15.72
CA MET A 146 0.17 -9.90 -15.32
C MET A 146 0.91 -10.57 -16.48
N LYS A 147 0.34 -10.62 -17.69
CA LYS A 147 0.98 -11.20 -18.86
C LYS A 147 2.23 -10.41 -19.26
N GLY A 148 3.36 -11.12 -19.37
CA GLY A 148 4.63 -10.51 -19.78
C GLY A 148 5.66 -10.36 -18.65
N GLY A 149 5.41 -10.94 -17.47
CA GLY A 149 6.38 -10.97 -16.37
C GLY A 149 6.73 -9.58 -15.86
N GLU A 150 8.00 -9.22 -15.84
CA GLU A 150 8.48 -7.92 -15.34
C GLU A 150 8.03 -6.72 -16.21
N ASP A 151 7.68 -6.98 -17.46
CA ASP A 151 7.16 -5.98 -18.40
C ASP A 151 5.64 -5.98 -18.54
N CYS A 152 4.95 -6.65 -17.62
CA CYS A 152 3.51 -6.75 -17.65
C CYS A 152 2.82 -5.37 -17.50
N LEU A 153 1.56 -5.32 -17.94
CA LEU A 153 0.77 -4.09 -17.89
C LEU A 153 0.61 -3.58 -16.45
N TYR A 154 0.40 -4.46 -15.48
CA TYR A 154 0.28 -4.12 -14.06
C TYR A 154 1.44 -3.25 -13.56
N PHE A 155 2.68 -3.65 -13.86
CA PHE A 155 3.86 -2.90 -13.46
C PHE A 155 4.06 -1.62 -14.29
N LYS A 156 3.69 -1.62 -15.57
CA LYS A 156 3.73 -0.39 -16.40
C LYS A 156 2.78 0.69 -15.87
N LEU A 157 1.57 0.30 -15.49
CA LEU A 157 0.58 1.21 -14.89
C LEU A 157 1.05 1.74 -13.52
N ALA A 158 1.70 0.88 -12.73
CA ALA A 158 2.27 1.28 -11.45
C ALA A 158 3.43 2.28 -11.61
N ARG A 159 4.38 2.01 -12.51
CA ARG A 159 5.48 2.94 -12.85
C ARG A 159 4.96 4.29 -13.35
N HIS A 160 3.95 4.27 -14.20
CA HIS A 160 3.31 5.50 -14.68
C HIS A 160 2.80 6.34 -13.50
N ALA A 161 2.01 5.77 -12.60
CA ALA A 161 1.49 6.49 -11.45
C ALA A 161 2.61 7.02 -10.53
N ASN A 162 3.61 6.19 -10.21
CA ASN A 162 4.74 6.60 -9.37
C ASN A 162 5.53 7.76 -10.00
N SER A 163 5.75 7.74 -11.32
CA SER A 163 6.45 8.83 -12.03
C SER A 163 5.70 10.15 -11.92
N LEU A 164 4.37 10.12 -12.02
CA LEU A 164 3.54 11.31 -11.84
C LEU A 164 3.53 11.80 -10.38
N ALA A 165 3.51 10.89 -9.41
CA ALA A 165 3.62 11.23 -8.00
C ALA A 165 4.97 11.89 -7.67
N ALA A 166 6.06 11.40 -8.24
CA ALA A 166 7.39 12.02 -8.10
C ALA A 166 7.41 13.45 -8.66
N ARG A 167 6.70 13.72 -9.75
CA ARG A 167 6.54 15.08 -10.29
C ARG A 167 5.75 15.98 -9.32
N ILE A 168 4.71 15.48 -8.66
CA ILE A 168 3.97 16.21 -7.61
C ILE A 168 4.94 16.61 -6.51
N ARG A 169 5.67 15.65 -5.95
CA ARG A 169 6.66 15.89 -4.90
C ARG A 169 7.64 16.99 -5.31
N THR A 170 8.29 16.82 -6.46
CA THR A 170 9.27 17.79 -6.97
C THR A 170 8.65 19.18 -7.16
N ALA A 171 7.39 19.29 -7.59
CA ALA A 171 6.73 20.56 -7.79
C ALA A 171 6.48 21.30 -6.46
N PHE A 172 6.07 20.58 -5.42
CA PHE A 172 5.91 21.14 -4.07
C PHE A 172 7.26 21.52 -3.44
N GLU A 173 8.26 20.64 -3.52
CA GLU A 173 9.61 20.90 -2.98
C GLU A 173 10.26 22.13 -3.62
N LYS A 174 10.12 22.33 -4.92
CA LYS A 174 10.58 23.54 -5.63
C LYS A 174 9.94 24.84 -5.14
N LYS A 175 8.79 24.73 -4.49
CA LYS A 175 8.10 25.87 -3.85
C LYS A 175 8.42 25.98 -2.35
N GLY A 176 9.40 25.24 -1.84
CA GLY A 176 9.74 25.23 -0.43
C GLY A 176 8.69 24.55 0.47
N ILE A 177 7.72 23.86 -0.13
CA ILE A 177 6.68 23.13 0.61
C ILE A 177 7.25 21.79 1.07
N ARG A 178 7.25 21.60 2.38
CA ARG A 178 7.77 20.37 3.00
C ARG A 178 6.81 19.21 2.78
N MET A 179 7.36 18.05 2.46
CA MET A 179 6.64 16.78 2.50
C MET A 179 6.63 16.21 3.92
N TRP A 180 5.49 15.70 4.37
CA TRP A 180 5.35 15.11 5.70
C TRP A 180 6.16 13.83 5.84
N ILE A 181 6.19 12.99 4.79
CA ILE A 181 6.87 11.70 4.76
C ILE A 181 7.50 11.47 3.37
N PRO A 182 8.65 10.79 3.28
CA PRO A 182 9.33 10.54 2.00
C PRO A 182 8.72 9.36 1.24
N SER A 183 7.42 9.44 0.89
CA SER A 183 6.77 8.40 0.09
C SER A 183 7.40 8.31 -1.31
N GLN A 184 7.72 7.09 -1.73
CA GLN A 184 8.22 6.78 -3.08
C GLN A 184 7.17 6.12 -3.99
N THR A 185 5.93 6.04 -3.50
CA THR A 185 4.81 5.45 -4.23
C THR A 185 3.90 6.50 -4.85
N ASN A 186 2.74 6.07 -5.32
CA ASN A 186 1.73 6.93 -5.94
C ASN A 186 1.07 7.95 -5.01
N MET A 187 1.41 7.98 -3.73
CA MET A 187 0.83 8.88 -2.74
C MET A 187 1.86 9.91 -2.27
N GLN A 188 1.46 11.19 -2.22
CA GLN A 188 2.32 12.28 -1.78
C GLN A 188 1.61 13.11 -0.72
N PHE A 189 2.35 13.58 0.28
CA PHE A 189 1.80 14.19 1.48
C PHE A 189 2.44 15.56 1.77
N PRO A 190 2.14 16.61 1.00
CA PRO A 190 2.62 17.97 1.30
C PRO A 190 1.95 18.53 2.54
N ILE A 191 2.70 19.35 3.29
CA ILE A 191 2.20 20.12 4.43
C ILE A 191 1.79 21.49 3.92
N LEU A 192 0.48 21.77 3.93
CA LEU A 192 -0.11 22.96 3.32
C LEU A 192 -0.78 23.87 4.34
N THR A 193 -0.67 25.19 4.13
CA THR A 193 -1.49 26.19 4.83
C THR A 193 -2.92 26.16 4.33
N LYS A 194 -3.85 26.78 5.06
CA LYS A 194 -5.26 26.91 4.64
C LYS A 194 -5.39 27.66 3.32
N GLU A 195 -4.63 28.74 3.16
CA GLU A 195 -4.61 29.54 1.93
C GLU A 195 -4.14 28.70 0.72
N GLN A 196 -3.07 27.90 0.90
CA GLN A 196 -2.59 27.00 -0.13
C GLN A 196 -3.62 25.94 -0.52
N GLN A 197 -4.34 25.38 0.46
CA GLN A 197 -5.43 24.43 0.21
C GLN A 197 -6.58 25.09 -0.55
N GLU A 198 -6.97 26.33 -0.24
CA GLU A 198 -8.02 27.07 -0.95
C GLU A 198 -7.65 27.34 -2.42
N ILE A 199 -6.40 27.71 -2.70
CA ILE A 199 -5.93 27.93 -4.07
C ILE A 199 -6.00 26.62 -4.87
N LEU A 200 -5.51 25.51 -4.32
CA LEU A 200 -5.58 24.20 -4.96
C LEU A 200 -7.01 23.71 -5.08
N GLY A 201 -7.85 23.98 -4.10
CA GLY A 201 -9.25 23.61 -4.02
C GLY A 201 -10.12 24.15 -5.16
N LYS A 202 -9.66 25.16 -5.91
CA LYS A 202 -10.33 25.65 -7.11
C LYS A 202 -10.36 24.65 -8.26
N LYS A 203 -9.41 23.72 -8.30
CA LYS A 203 -9.30 22.72 -9.39
C LYS A 203 -9.11 21.29 -8.90
N TYR A 204 -8.66 21.09 -7.68
CA TYR A 204 -8.39 19.78 -7.09
C TYR A 204 -9.07 19.67 -5.74
N VAL A 205 -9.51 18.48 -5.39
CA VAL A 205 -10.03 18.18 -4.05
C VAL A 205 -9.01 17.29 -3.35
N PRO A 206 -7.97 17.88 -2.73
CA PRO A 206 -6.99 17.08 -2.00
C PRO A 206 -7.64 16.53 -0.73
N GLU A 207 -7.24 15.34 -0.34
CA GLU A 207 -7.77 14.70 0.86
C GLU A 207 -7.01 15.20 2.09
N LEU A 208 -7.74 15.66 3.10
CA LEU A 208 -7.17 15.97 4.40
C LEU A 208 -6.70 14.66 5.06
N TRP A 209 -5.39 14.56 5.29
CA TRP A 209 -4.80 13.40 5.97
C TRP A 209 -4.75 13.58 7.49
N GLY A 210 -4.38 14.78 7.93
CA GLY A 210 -4.34 15.11 9.34
C GLY A 210 -3.83 16.51 9.60
N ARG A 211 -3.97 16.98 10.82
CA ARG A 211 -3.44 18.27 11.26
C ARG A 211 -1.95 18.15 11.51
N TYR A 212 -1.16 19.08 10.98
CA TYR A 212 0.27 19.14 11.22
C TYR A 212 0.62 20.05 12.40
N ASP A 213 0.10 21.30 12.38
CA ASP A 213 0.23 22.29 13.47
C ASP A 213 -0.96 23.29 13.45
N ASN A 214 -0.83 24.40 14.18
CA ASN A 214 -1.92 25.39 14.32
C ASN A 214 -2.32 26.12 13.02
N GLY A 215 -1.58 25.99 11.93
CA GLY A 215 -1.86 26.70 10.66
C GLY A 215 -1.76 25.82 9.43
N ARG A 216 -1.30 24.59 9.59
CA ARG A 216 -0.99 23.71 8.46
C ARG A 216 -1.56 22.33 8.66
N ASP A 217 -1.92 21.71 7.55
CA ASP A 217 -2.40 20.32 7.49
C ASP A 217 -1.51 19.49 6.57
N VAL A 218 -1.46 18.20 6.86
CA VAL A 218 -0.98 17.18 5.92
C VAL A 218 -2.10 16.86 4.96
N VAL A 219 -1.84 16.97 3.67
CA VAL A 219 -2.83 16.74 2.61
C VAL A 219 -2.33 15.65 1.69
N ARG A 220 -3.20 14.70 1.34
CA ARG A 220 -2.84 13.58 0.47
C ARG A 220 -3.18 13.86 -0.98
N PHE A 221 -2.21 13.66 -1.86
CA PHE A 221 -2.38 13.56 -3.31
C PHE A 221 -2.10 12.13 -3.75
N CYS A 222 -3.01 11.57 -4.53
CA CYS A 222 -2.85 10.24 -5.11
C CYS A 222 -2.87 10.33 -6.63
N THR A 223 -1.88 9.72 -7.27
CA THR A 223 -1.92 9.42 -8.70
C THR A 223 -2.39 7.98 -8.91
N SER A 224 -2.87 7.68 -10.09
CA SER A 224 -3.29 6.34 -10.48
C SER A 224 -2.89 6.03 -11.91
N TRP A 225 -3.18 4.82 -12.34
CA TRP A 225 -3.04 4.40 -13.73
C TRP A 225 -3.79 5.29 -14.73
N ALA A 226 -4.87 5.94 -14.29
CA ALA A 226 -5.70 6.82 -15.13
C ALA A 226 -5.30 8.31 -15.04
N THR A 227 -4.35 8.68 -14.18
CA THR A 227 -3.89 10.07 -14.08
C THR A 227 -3.16 10.49 -15.34
N THR A 228 -3.59 11.61 -15.95
CA THR A 228 -3.03 12.09 -17.20
C THR A 228 -1.85 13.04 -17.00
N GLN A 229 -0.96 13.13 -17.98
CA GLN A 229 0.11 14.14 -18.02
C GLN A 229 -0.48 15.56 -17.95
N GLN A 230 -1.57 15.81 -18.67
CA GLN A 230 -2.25 17.11 -18.70
C GLN A 230 -2.73 17.53 -17.28
N SER A 231 -3.28 16.62 -16.49
CA SER A 231 -3.66 16.91 -15.10
C SER A 231 -2.44 17.33 -14.28
N MET A 232 -1.30 16.66 -14.50
CA MET A 232 -0.05 17.00 -13.83
C MET A 232 0.48 18.36 -14.25
N ASP A 233 0.46 18.67 -15.57
CA ASP A 233 0.92 19.95 -16.09
C ASP A 233 0.06 21.10 -15.55
N THR A 234 -1.24 20.88 -15.41
CA THR A 234 -2.16 21.84 -14.78
C THR A 234 -1.81 22.08 -13.29
N LEU A 235 -1.57 21.01 -12.52
CA LEU A 235 -1.15 21.14 -11.11
C LEU A 235 0.18 21.90 -10.98
N CYS A 236 1.17 21.53 -11.79
CA CYS A 236 2.47 22.18 -11.79
C CYS A 236 2.37 23.68 -12.19
N SER A 237 1.44 24.03 -13.08
CA SER A 237 1.20 25.43 -13.48
C SER A 237 0.55 26.23 -12.34
N LEU A 238 -0.45 25.66 -11.67
CA LEU A 238 -1.04 26.28 -10.48
C LEU A 238 -0.02 26.55 -9.38
N LEU A 239 0.87 25.58 -9.13
CA LEU A 239 1.93 25.75 -8.16
C LEU A 239 2.96 26.84 -8.53
N LYS A 240 3.10 27.19 -9.82
CA LYS A 240 3.94 28.34 -10.23
C LYS A 240 3.36 29.68 -9.83
N GLU A 241 2.03 29.78 -9.73
CA GLU A 241 1.31 30.99 -9.30
C GLU A 241 1.41 31.24 -7.80
N TYR A 242 1.86 30.25 -7.03
CA TYR A 242 2.19 30.42 -5.60
C TYR A 242 3.37 31.37 -5.43
N LYS A 243 3.15 32.44 -4.70
CA LYS A 243 4.21 33.36 -4.27
C LYS A 243 4.95 32.80 -3.07
#